data_94004c3c9652f5461514296d5313b398
#
_entry.id   94004c3c9652f5461514296d5313b398
#
_cell.length_a   1.000
_cell.length_b   1.000
_cell.length_c   1.000
_cell.angle_alpha   90.00
_cell.angle_beta   90.00
_cell.angle_gamma   90.00
#
_symmetry.space_group_name_H-M   'P 1'
#
loop_
_entity.id
_entity.type
_entity.pdbx_description
1 polymer ?
#
loop_
_entity_poly.entity_id
_entity_poly.type
_entity_poly.pdbx_seq_one_letter_code
_entity_poly.pdbx_strand_id
1 'polypeptide(L)'
;MIETSEVRVDLGDHGVLGIPYVTVVGEAGAGPHLTVIAGVHGAEYASIAAARDLLAELRRRPAELSGTVTVAPVVNLPAFWARTPFVVPLDGKNLNRSFPGDAAGSAAERIAHAVTERLIKGSDYVIDLHAGDLPEALEPFVFYDASPVEQQARELALAYGLGHMVRQSSDGRTVTGSTSAAAADLGIPSFTAESGECGILARDAVDRHLRGLRNVLRRLRLLPGAAVAFEPPVEHDGWIWMRTADAGWWQPAVATGTLVAEGDLLGTVSPIVGGAPTRVTAPAAGVPLFITSSPAVCADGLLLGLARPVNTI
;
A
#
# COMPACT_ATOMS: atom_id res chain seq x y z
N MET A 1 -4.92 5.74 -27.39
CA MET A 1 -5.48 7.06 -26.95
C MET A 1 -4.99 7.37 -25.54
N ILE A 2 -4.65 8.64 -25.25
CA ILE A 2 -4.23 9.06 -23.88
C ILE A 2 -5.16 10.18 -23.42
N GLU A 3 -5.80 9.98 -22.30
CA GLU A 3 -6.73 10.94 -21.71
C GLU A 3 -6.24 11.35 -20.31
N THR A 4 -6.16 12.65 -20.05
CA THR A 4 -5.89 13.21 -18.73
C THR A 4 -7.19 13.77 -18.16
N SER A 5 -7.57 13.32 -17.00
CA SER A 5 -8.82 13.65 -16.34
C SER A 5 -8.62 13.91 -14.86
N GLU A 6 -9.65 14.33 -14.16
CA GLU A 6 -9.67 14.48 -12.70
C GLU A 6 -10.93 13.88 -12.08
N VAL A 7 -10.78 13.27 -10.91
CA VAL A 7 -11.91 12.96 -10.02
C VAL A 7 -12.19 14.20 -9.20
N ARG A 8 -13.38 14.79 -9.36
CA ARG A 8 -13.79 15.97 -8.60
C ARG A 8 -14.52 15.54 -7.32
N VAL A 9 -14.04 16.01 -6.20
CA VAL A 9 -14.57 15.70 -4.86
C VAL A 9 -15.03 16.99 -4.19
N ASP A 10 -16.28 17.09 -3.88
CA ASP A 10 -16.80 18.19 -3.05
C ASP A 10 -16.45 17.90 -1.58
N LEU A 11 -15.58 18.72 -1.00
CA LEU A 11 -15.13 18.62 0.39
C LEU A 11 -15.91 19.55 1.33
N GLY A 12 -17.07 20.05 0.91
CA GLY A 12 -17.88 20.97 1.71
C GLY A 12 -17.16 22.31 1.91
N ASP A 13 -17.01 22.71 3.15
CA ASP A 13 -16.35 24.00 3.51
C ASP A 13 -14.90 24.11 3.04
N HIS A 14 -14.26 22.98 2.67
CA HIS A 14 -12.90 22.95 2.11
C HIS A 14 -12.86 23.11 0.58
N GLY A 15 -14.03 23.31 -0.06
CA GLY A 15 -14.13 23.50 -1.51
C GLY A 15 -14.07 22.21 -2.31
N VAL A 16 -13.65 22.29 -3.56
CA VAL A 16 -13.59 21.16 -4.49
C VAL A 16 -12.13 20.72 -4.71
N LEU A 17 -11.86 19.45 -4.46
CA LEU A 17 -10.59 18.80 -4.76
C LEU A 17 -10.66 18.16 -6.14
N GLY A 18 -9.66 18.42 -7.01
CA GLY A 18 -9.44 17.68 -8.25
C GLY A 18 -8.30 16.67 -8.06
N ILE A 19 -8.58 15.37 -8.18
CA ILE A 19 -7.58 14.30 -8.11
C ILE A 19 -7.22 13.90 -9.54
N PRO A 20 -6.00 14.23 -10.03
CA PRO A 20 -5.63 13.96 -11.40
C PRO A 20 -5.33 12.47 -11.63
N TYR A 21 -5.78 11.95 -12.75
CA TYR A 21 -5.42 10.63 -13.25
C TYR A 21 -5.27 10.63 -14.75
N VAL A 22 -4.63 9.61 -15.30
CA VAL A 22 -4.46 9.43 -16.73
C VAL A 22 -4.88 8.03 -17.12
N THR A 23 -5.68 7.93 -18.15
CA THR A 23 -6.04 6.67 -18.78
C THR A 23 -5.30 6.55 -20.11
N VAL A 24 -4.57 5.46 -20.28
CA VAL A 24 -3.90 5.07 -21.52
C VAL A 24 -4.66 3.89 -22.10
N VAL A 25 -5.37 4.11 -23.20
CA VAL A 25 -5.99 3.06 -24.00
C VAL A 25 -4.98 2.60 -25.04
N GLY A 26 -4.65 1.33 -25.00
CA GLY A 26 -3.68 0.71 -25.88
C GLY A 26 -4.16 0.63 -27.33
N GLU A 27 -3.20 0.56 -28.24
CA GLU A 27 -3.43 0.46 -29.69
C GLU A 27 -3.11 -0.94 -30.23
N ALA A 28 -2.50 -1.81 -29.41
CA ALA A 28 -2.14 -3.17 -29.81
C ALA A 28 -3.34 -4.16 -29.81
N GLY A 29 -4.47 -3.78 -29.25
CA GLY A 29 -5.69 -4.58 -29.24
C GLY A 29 -6.49 -4.50 -27.96
N ALA A 30 -7.57 -5.26 -27.91
CA ALA A 30 -8.39 -5.38 -26.70
C ALA A 30 -7.62 -6.11 -25.58
N GLY A 31 -7.93 -5.80 -24.35
CA GLY A 31 -7.35 -6.40 -23.15
C GLY A 31 -8.06 -5.88 -21.91
N PRO A 32 -7.63 -6.32 -20.71
CA PRO A 32 -8.24 -5.88 -19.47
C PRO A 32 -7.95 -4.42 -19.14
N HIS A 33 -8.72 -3.90 -18.19
CA HIS A 33 -8.51 -2.61 -17.57
C HIS A 33 -7.81 -2.76 -16.21
N LEU A 34 -6.60 -2.28 -16.12
CA LEU A 34 -5.83 -2.21 -14.88
C LEU A 34 -5.84 -0.77 -14.36
N THR A 35 -6.22 -0.60 -13.10
CA THR A 35 -6.03 0.67 -12.39
C THR A 35 -4.87 0.56 -11.40
N VAL A 36 -3.96 1.53 -11.45
CA VAL A 36 -2.83 1.71 -10.53
C VAL A 36 -3.07 2.99 -9.74
N ILE A 37 -3.18 2.84 -8.43
CA ILE A 37 -3.37 3.91 -7.47
C ILE A 37 -2.08 4.07 -6.66
N ALA A 38 -1.72 5.31 -6.33
CA ALA A 38 -0.64 5.62 -5.39
C ALA A 38 -0.96 6.88 -4.60
N GLY A 39 -0.16 7.16 -3.57
CA GLY A 39 -0.31 8.35 -2.76
C GLY A 39 -1.63 8.41 -1.99
N VAL A 40 -2.15 7.27 -1.54
CA VAL A 40 -3.19 7.16 -0.51
C VAL A 40 -2.66 7.76 0.79
N HIS A 41 -1.39 7.51 1.08
CA HIS A 41 -0.62 8.29 2.04
C HIS A 41 0.31 9.25 1.28
N GLY A 42 0.23 10.53 1.59
CA GLY A 42 0.83 11.59 0.76
C GLY A 42 2.35 11.71 0.86
N ALA A 43 2.99 11.10 1.86
CA ALA A 43 4.43 11.17 2.07
C ALA A 43 5.17 9.88 1.66
N GLU A 44 4.52 8.93 1.02
CA GLU A 44 5.11 7.70 0.50
C GLU A 44 5.68 7.91 -0.91
N TYR A 45 6.76 8.68 -1.00
CA TYR A 45 7.24 9.23 -2.27
C TYR A 45 7.76 8.20 -3.27
N ALA A 46 8.27 7.04 -2.82
CA ALA A 46 8.77 6.01 -3.73
C ALA A 46 7.63 5.40 -4.58
N SER A 47 6.48 5.11 -3.97
CA SER A 47 5.29 4.61 -4.63
C SER A 47 4.72 5.63 -5.63
N ILE A 48 4.63 6.89 -5.21
CA ILE A 48 4.19 8.01 -6.05
C ILE A 48 5.09 8.19 -7.27
N ALA A 49 6.41 8.14 -7.07
CA ALA A 49 7.37 8.25 -8.16
C ALA A 49 7.27 7.07 -9.13
N ALA A 50 7.09 5.85 -8.63
CA ALA A 50 6.90 4.68 -9.48
C ALA A 50 5.64 4.78 -10.34
N ALA A 51 4.52 5.23 -9.79
CA ALA A 51 3.30 5.48 -10.56
C ALA A 51 3.50 6.53 -11.65
N ARG A 52 4.22 7.62 -11.34
CA ARG A 52 4.57 8.67 -12.33
C ARG A 52 5.51 8.15 -13.42
N ASP A 53 6.52 7.37 -13.06
CA ASP A 53 7.48 6.80 -14.01
C ASP A 53 6.78 5.78 -14.92
N LEU A 54 5.91 4.91 -14.37
CA LEU A 54 5.07 4.00 -15.16
C LEU A 54 4.24 4.78 -16.18
N LEU A 55 3.55 5.84 -15.74
CA LEU A 55 2.75 6.67 -16.63
C LEU A 55 3.59 7.29 -17.74
N ALA A 56 4.80 7.76 -17.43
CA ALA A 56 5.71 8.30 -18.44
C ALA A 56 6.14 7.23 -19.45
N GLU A 57 6.31 5.98 -19.04
CA GLU A 57 6.60 4.85 -19.93
C GLU A 57 5.42 4.54 -20.86
N LEU A 58 4.22 4.37 -20.29
CA LEU A 58 3.01 4.04 -21.05
C LEU A 58 2.66 5.11 -22.09
N ARG A 59 2.85 6.38 -21.74
CA ARG A 59 2.64 7.50 -22.68
C ARG A 59 3.55 7.46 -23.91
N ARG A 60 4.75 6.90 -23.79
CA ARG A 60 5.70 6.78 -24.90
C ARG A 60 5.45 5.58 -25.78
N ARG A 61 4.68 4.59 -25.31
CA ARG A 61 4.53 3.27 -25.96
C ARG A 61 3.08 2.80 -26.09
N PRO A 62 2.12 3.67 -26.46
CA PRO A 62 0.71 3.26 -26.55
C PRO A 62 0.48 2.15 -27.58
N ALA A 63 1.32 2.11 -28.64
CA ALA A 63 1.26 1.09 -29.69
C ALA A 63 1.65 -0.33 -29.19
N GLU A 64 2.32 -0.44 -28.05
CA GLU A 64 2.68 -1.74 -27.48
C GLU A 64 1.68 -2.20 -26.41
N LEU A 65 0.80 -1.32 -25.95
CA LEU A 65 -0.19 -1.60 -24.92
C LEU A 65 -1.44 -2.23 -25.54
N SER A 66 -1.91 -3.34 -24.99
CA SER A 66 -3.25 -3.89 -25.20
C SER A 66 -4.15 -3.50 -24.02
N GLY A 67 -5.48 -3.37 -24.23
CA GLY A 67 -6.41 -3.00 -23.17
C GLY A 67 -6.21 -1.57 -22.66
N THR A 68 -6.43 -1.37 -21.36
CA THR A 68 -6.45 -0.04 -20.73
C THR A 68 -5.67 -0.02 -19.43
N VAL A 69 -4.89 1.02 -19.22
CA VAL A 69 -4.25 1.27 -17.90
C VAL A 69 -4.60 2.67 -17.43
N THR A 70 -5.23 2.76 -16.27
CA THR A 70 -5.49 4.02 -15.56
C THR A 70 -4.46 4.17 -14.44
N VAL A 71 -3.85 5.35 -14.32
CA VAL A 71 -2.88 5.64 -13.27
C VAL A 71 -3.27 6.92 -12.54
N ALA A 72 -3.48 6.83 -11.23
CA ALA A 72 -3.68 7.95 -10.32
C ALA A 72 -2.47 8.06 -9.36
N PRO A 73 -1.48 8.91 -9.66
CA PRO A 73 -0.21 8.92 -8.91
C PRO A 73 -0.33 9.44 -7.48
N VAL A 74 -1.31 10.31 -7.20
CA VAL A 74 -1.55 10.86 -5.86
C VAL A 74 -3.05 11.05 -5.67
N VAL A 75 -3.67 10.20 -4.86
CA VAL A 75 -5.10 10.37 -4.56
C VAL A 75 -5.36 11.24 -3.33
N ASN A 76 -4.41 11.32 -2.41
CA ASN A 76 -4.47 12.18 -1.22
C ASN A 76 -3.60 13.45 -1.40
N LEU A 77 -4.01 14.31 -2.35
CA LEU A 77 -3.29 15.56 -2.62
C LEU A 77 -3.15 16.47 -1.38
N PRO A 78 -4.16 16.58 -0.49
CA PRO A 78 -4.00 17.37 0.73
C PRO A 78 -2.83 16.90 1.60
N ALA A 79 -2.69 15.58 1.81
CA ALA A 79 -1.58 15.01 2.56
C ALA A 79 -0.23 15.18 1.83
N PHE A 80 -0.22 15.00 0.50
CA PHE A 80 0.99 15.17 -0.31
C PHE A 80 1.56 16.58 -0.19
N TRP A 81 0.73 17.62 -0.34
CA TRP A 81 1.18 19.01 -0.21
C TRP A 81 1.55 19.40 1.21
N ALA A 82 0.81 18.89 2.20
CA ALA A 82 1.10 19.13 3.61
C ALA A 82 2.28 18.31 4.15
N ARG A 83 2.71 17.25 3.42
CA ARG A 83 3.70 16.29 3.88
C ARG A 83 3.28 15.64 5.21
N THR A 84 2.00 15.31 5.30
CA THR A 84 1.41 14.73 6.50
C THR A 84 1.40 13.22 6.38
N PRO A 85 1.97 12.50 7.36
CA PRO A 85 1.94 11.04 7.35
C PRO A 85 0.52 10.51 7.59
N PHE A 86 0.17 9.43 6.90
CA PHE A 86 -1.03 8.59 7.03
C PHE A 86 -2.39 9.27 6.81
N VAL A 87 -2.59 10.50 7.27
CA VAL A 87 -3.92 11.08 7.41
C VAL A 87 -4.22 12.14 6.36
N VAL A 88 -5.50 12.33 6.07
CA VAL A 88 -6.01 13.52 5.38
C VAL A 88 -5.96 14.69 6.38
N PRO A 89 -5.17 15.75 6.15
CA PRO A 89 -5.01 16.83 7.14
C PRO A 89 -6.28 17.63 7.42
N LEU A 90 -7.30 17.50 6.56
CA LEU A 90 -8.55 18.23 6.69
C LEU A 90 -9.45 17.68 7.80
N ASP A 91 -9.36 16.36 8.11
CA ASP A 91 -10.19 15.71 9.13
C ASP A 91 -9.38 14.79 10.07
N GLY A 92 -8.07 14.62 9.83
CA GLY A 92 -7.19 13.78 10.64
C GLY A 92 -7.43 12.28 10.49
N LYS A 93 -8.28 11.84 9.55
CA LYS A 93 -8.55 10.43 9.32
C LYS A 93 -7.54 9.80 8.36
N ASN A 94 -7.18 8.54 8.61
CA ASN A 94 -6.38 7.77 7.66
C ASN A 94 -7.23 7.40 6.44
N LEU A 95 -6.81 7.87 5.25
CA LEU A 95 -7.54 7.61 4.01
C LEU A 95 -7.62 6.10 3.73
N ASN A 96 -6.54 5.35 4.03
CA ASN A 96 -6.50 3.89 3.85
C ASN A 96 -7.25 3.11 4.96
N ARG A 97 -8.16 3.79 5.68
CA ARG A 97 -9.14 3.21 6.62
C ARG A 97 -10.55 3.75 6.34
N SER A 98 -10.68 4.49 5.22
CA SER A 98 -11.93 5.19 4.89
C SER A 98 -12.65 4.59 3.68
N PHE A 99 -12.05 3.64 2.95
CA PHE A 99 -12.69 2.99 1.80
C PHE A 99 -13.78 1.98 2.22
N PRO A 100 -14.87 1.83 1.45
CA PRO A 100 -15.17 2.46 0.16
C PRO A 100 -15.61 3.92 0.22
N GLY A 101 -15.75 4.51 1.40
CA GLY A 101 -16.10 5.89 1.62
C GLY A 101 -17.60 6.18 1.69
N ASP A 102 -17.90 7.44 1.96
CA ASP A 102 -19.27 7.99 2.01
C ASP A 102 -19.28 9.39 1.38
N ALA A 103 -20.15 9.60 0.38
CA ALA A 103 -20.30 10.88 -0.31
C ALA A 103 -20.77 12.02 0.61
N ALA A 104 -21.45 11.71 1.72
CA ALA A 104 -21.93 12.66 2.72
C ALA A 104 -21.02 12.71 3.97
N GLY A 105 -19.95 11.91 3.99
CA GLY A 105 -19.04 11.78 5.12
C GLY A 105 -18.04 12.92 5.26
N SER A 106 -16.98 12.67 6.04
CA SER A 106 -15.85 13.57 6.24
C SER A 106 -14.97 13.69 4.98
N ALA A 107 -13.96 14.54 5.00
CA ALA A 107 -13.08 14.75 3.85
C ALA A 107 -12.43 13.44 3.36
N ALA A 108 -11.88 12.62 4.27
CA ALA A 108 -11.31 11.33 3.91
C ALA A 108 -12.36 10.37 3.31
N GLU A 109 -13.55 10.27 3.90
CA GLU A 109 -14.63 9.42 3.42
C GLU A 109 -15.14 9.85 2.04
N ARG A 110 -15.24 11.15 1.78
CA ARG A 110 -15.62 11.70 0.47
C ARG A 110 -14.56 11.42 -0.60
N ILE A 111 -13.27 11.57 -0.25
CA ILE A 111 -12.15 11.22 -1.15
C ILE A 111 -12.20 9.72 -1.46
N ALA A 112 -12.30 8.86 -0.43
CA ALA A 112 -12.39 7.42 -0.59
C ALA A 112 -13.56 6.99 -1.47
N HIS A 113 -14.75 7.58 -1.24
CA HIS A 113 -15.94 7.33 -2.06
C HIS A 113 -15.71 7.68 -3.53
N ALA A 114 -15.19 8.88 -3.79
CA ALA A 114 -14.96 9.33 -5.15
C ALA A 114 -13.91 8.48 -5.89
N VAL A 115 -12.83 8.07 -5.21
CA VAL A 115 -11.82 7.14 -5.74
C VAL A 115 -12.45 5.77 -6.02
N THR A 116 -13.26 5.24 -5.10
CA THR A 116 -13.96 3.96 -5.29
C THR A 116 -14.87 4.00 -6.52
N GLU A 117 -15.72 5.02 -6.62
CA GLU A 117 -16.70 5.12 -7.69
C GLU A 117 -16.07 5.39 -9.07
N ARG A 118 -14.96 6.11 -9.13
CA ARG A 118 -14.42 6.63 -10.39
C ARG A 118 -13.16 5.91 -10.86
N LEU A 119 -12.39 5.29 -9.95
CA LEU A 119 -11.12 4.64 -10.30
C LEU A 119 -11.14 3.13 -10.01
N ILE A 120 -11.79 2.67 -8.94
CA ILE A 120 -11.83 1.25 -8.60
C ILE A 120 -12.94 0.53 -9.36
N LYS A 121 -14.17 1.02 -9.27
CA LYS A 121 -15.30 0.42 -9.99
C LYS A 121 -15.10 0.45 -11.49
N GLY A 122 -15.36 -0.68 -12.15
CA GLY A 122 -15.22 -0.84 -13.58
C GLY A 122 -13.80 -1.20 -14.04
N SER A 123 -12.85 -1.34 -13.13
CA SER A 123 -11.55 -1.98 -13.39
C SER A 123 -11.67 -3.50 -13.34
N ASP A 124 -10.90 -4.21 -14.16
CA ASP A 124 -10.74 -5.66 -14.06
C ASP A 124 -9.74 -6.04 -12.97
N TYR A 125 -8.77 -5.15 -12.70
CA TYR A 125 -7.72 -5.32 -11.69
C TYR A 125 -7.34 -3.98 -11.05
N VAL A 126 -6.94 -4.01 -9.78
CA VAL A 126 -6.43 -2.84 -9.06
C VAL A 126 -5.12 -3.15 -8.36
N ILE A 127 -4.15 -2.25 -8.48
CA ILE A 127 -2.89 -2.27 -7.71
C ILE A 127 -2.80 -0.97 -6.93
N ASP A 128 -2.63 -1.09 -5.62
CA ASP A 128 -2.36 0.04 -4.73
C ASP A 128 -0.88 0.07 -4.36
N LEU A 129 -0.19 1.15 -4.70
CA LEU A 129 1.23 1.32 -4.45
C LEU A 129 1.45 2.15 -3.19
N HIS A 130 2.18 1.58 -2.25
CA HIS A 130 2.57 2.17 -0.99
C HIS A 130 4.08 2.11 -0.76
N ALA A 131 4.54 2.80 0.26
CA ALA A 131 5.88 2.73 0.81
C ALA A 131 5.80 3.07 2.31
N GLY A 132 6.85 2.81 3.07
CA GLY A 132 6.90 3.29 4.46
C GLY A 132 6.81 4.82 4.52
N ASP A 133 5.82 5.31 5.24
CA ASP A 133 5.60 6.74 5.49
C ASP A 133 6.71 7.32 6.41
N LEU A 134 6.71 8.61 6.68
CA LEU A 134 7.78 9.32 7.38
C LEU A 134 8.33 8.60 8.64
N PRO A 135 7.51 7.98 9.52
CA PRO A 135 8.01 7.27 10.68
C PRO A 135 8.09 5.73 10.50
N GLU A 136 8.18 5.22 9.28
CA GLU A 136 8.13 3.77 9.03
C GLU A 136 9.34 3.24 8.27
N ALA A 137 10.16 2.42 8.93
CA ALA A 137 11.10 1.51 8.29
C ALA A 137 10.34 0.29 7.76
N LEU A 138 10.67 -0.21 6.57
CA LEU A 138 9.87 -1.20 5.87
C LEU A 138 10.74 -2.20 5.10
N GLU A 139 10.46 -3.50 5.28
CA GLU A 139 10.90 -4.57 4.37
C GLU A 139 9.92 -4.67 3.19
N PRO A 140 10.35 -4.74 1.93
CA PRO A 140 9.42 -4.79 0.80
C PRO A 140 8.52 -6.02 0.81
N PHE A 141 7.20 -5.80 0.72
CA PHE A 141 6.20 -6.87 0.72
C PHE A 141 4.98 -6.52 -0.12
N VAL A 142 4.15 -7.53 -0.41
CA VAL A 142 2.80 -7.36 -0.93
C VAL A 142 1.80 -7.93 0.06
N PHE A 143 0.58 -7.39 0.07
CA PHE A 143 -0.52 -8.05 0.75
C PHE A 143 -1.80 -8.02 -0.08
N TYR A 144 -2.63 -9.05 0.10
CA TYR A 144 -3.93 -9.18 -0.55
C TYR A 144 -4.97 -9.71 0.43
N ASP A 145 -6.23 -9.42 0.14
CA ASP A 145 -7.34 -9.77 1.01
C ASP A 145 -7.96 -11.13 0.63
N ALA A 146 -8.29 -11.93 1.65
CA ALA A 146 -9.14 -13.08 1.49
C ALA A 146 -10.51 -12.66 0.96
N SER A 147 -10.89 -13.16 -0.20
CA SER A 147 -12.09 -12.79 -0.92
C SER A 147 -12.43 -13.86 -1.97
N PRO A 148 -13.60 -13.82 -2.62
CA PRO A 148 -13.90 -14.73 -3.72
C PRO A 148 -12.92 -14.66 -4.90
N VAL A 149 -12.15 -13.58 -5.01
CA VAL A 149 -11.14 -13.33 -6.06
C VAL A 149 -9.70 -13.42 -5.54
N GLU A 150 -9.47 -13.95 -4.33
CA GLU A 150 -8.14 -14.00 -3.71
C GLU A 150 -7.12 -14.78 -4.53
N GLN A 151 -7.53 -15.80 -5.27
CA GLN A 151 -6.61 -16.58 -6.11
C GLN A 151 -6.00 -15.70 -7.21
N GLN A 152 -6.83 -14.89 -7.91
CA GLN A 152 -6.35 -13.98 -8.94
C GLN A 152 -5.47 -12.88 -8.33
N ALA A 153 -5.87 -12.35 -7.16
CA ALA A 153 -5.08 -11.36 -6.43
C ALA A 153 -3.69 -11.92 -6.04
N ARG A 154 -3.64 -13.16 -5.51
CA ARG A 154 -2.40 -13.87 -5.18
C ARG A 154 -1.51 -14.08 -6.40
N GLU A 155 -2.08 -14.51 -7.54
CA GLU A 155 -1.32 -14.70 -8.79
C GLU A 155 -0.68 -13.38 -9.27
N LEU A 156 -1.37 -12.25 -9.14
CA LEU A 156 -0.83 -10.92 -9.48
C LEU A 156 0.25 -10.50 -8.50
N ALA A 157 0.04 -10.71 -7.19
CA ALA A 157 1.01 -10.45 -6.15
C ALA A 157 2.31 -11.26 -6.34
N LEU A 158 2.20 -12.54 -6.71
CA LEU A 158 3.35 -13.36 -7.10
C LEU A 158 4.08 -12.80 -8.33
N ALA A 159 3.32 -12.38 -9.35
CA ALA A 159 3.90 -11.76 -10.54
C ALA A 159 4.56 -10.42 -10.23
N TYR A 160 4.15 -9.71 -9.20
CA TYR A 160 4.79 -8.46 -8.76
C TYR A 160 6.20 -8.68 -8.22
N GLY A 161 6.43 -9.76 -7.47
CA GLY A 161 7.76 -10.29 -7.17
C GLY A 161 8.52 -9.56 -6.07
N LEU A 162 7.86 -9.21 -4.97
CA LEU A 162 8.50 -8.81 -3.71
C LEU A 162 8.77 -10.05 -2.83
N GLY A 163 9.75 -9.93 -1.91
CA GLY A 163 10.26 -11.06 -1.13
C GLY A 163 9.30 -11.62 -0.08
N HIS A 164 8.29 -10.86 0.32
CA HIS A 164 7.29 -11.25 1.30
C HIS A 164 5.88 -11.03 0.76
N MET A 165 4.97 -11.94 1.09
CA MET A 165 3.57 -11.86 0.69
C MET A 165 2.67 -12.20 1.88
N VAL A 166 1.74 -11.31 2.22
CA VAL A 166 0.83 -11.47 3.36
C VAL A 166 -0.59 -11.65 2.86
N ARG A 167 -1.22 -12.76 3.24
CA ARG A 167 -2.65 -12.98 3.06
C ARG A 167 -3.39 -12.39 4.26
N GLN A 168 -4.32 -11.47 4.04
CA GLN A 168 -5.17 -10.95 5.09
C GLN A 168 -6.48 -11.73 5.15
N SER A 169 -6.71 -12.44 6.26
CA SER A 169 -7.94 -13.20 6.48
C SER A 169 -9.14 -12.28 6.65
N SER A 170 -10.31 -12.68 6.15
CA SER A 170 -11.57 -11.95 6.33
C SER A 170 -12.01 -11.86 7.80
N ASP A 171 -11.76 -12.93 8.57
CA ASP A 171 -12.18 -13.05 9.97
C ASP A 171 -11.26 -12.32 10.95
N GLY A 172 -10.10 -11.91 10.50
CA GLY A 172 -9.09 -11.19 11.28
C GLY A 172 -8.50 -10.01 10.52
N ARG A 173 -9.26 -9.38 9.59
CA ARG A 173 -8.80 -8.16 8.91
C ARG A 173 -8.38 -7.14 9.94
N THR A 174 -7.09 -7.04 10.17
CA THR A 174 -6.49 -6.04 11.04
C THR A 174 -6.42 -4.68 10.32
N VAL A 175 -6.54 -4.69 8.99
CA VAL A 175 -6.61 -3.51 8.13
C VAL A 175 -7.93 -3.54 7.36
N THR A 176 -8.92 -2.80 7.85
CA THR A 176 -10.20 -2.58 7.16
C THR A 176 -10.20 -1.19 6.52
N GLY A 177 -10.99 -1.02 5.46
CA GLY A 177 -11.15 0.28 4.80
C GLY A 177 -9.96 0.69 3.93
N SER A 178 -9.16 -0.28 3.47
CA SER A 178 -8.11 -0.05 2.46
C SER A 178 -8.69 -0.07 1.04
N THR A 179 -7.94 0.47 0.08
CA THR A 179 -8.26 0.41 -1.34
C THR A 179 -8.38 -1.03 -1.84
N SER A 180 -7.43 -1.91 -1.44
CA SER A 180 -7.42 -3.32 -1.83
C SER A 180 -8.61 -4.08 -1.24
N ALA A 181 -8.96 -3.82 0.03
CA ALA A 181 -10.13 -4.41 0.64
C ALA A 181 -11.43 -3.99 -0.06
N ALA A 182 -11.57 -2.70 -0.38
CA ALA A 182 -12.74 -2.19 -1.10
C ALA A 182 -12.86 -2.79 -2.52
N ALA A 183 -11.74 -2.96 -3.23
CA ALA A 183 -11.72 -3.63 -4.53
C ALA A 183 -12.10 -5.11 -4.40
N ALA A 184 -11.55 -5.82 -3.42
CA ALA A 184 -11.85 -7.23 -3.14
C ALA A 184 -13.34 -7.45 -2.80
N ASP A 185 -13.95 -6.55 -2.02
CA ASP A 185 -15.37 -6.58 -1.68
C ASP A 185 -16.27 -6.34 -2.91
N LEU A 186 -15.77 -5.64 -3.92
CA LEU A 186 -16.41 -5.47 -5.23
C LEU A 186 -16.16 -6.64 -6.20
N GLY A 187 -15.42 -7.66 -5.78
CA GLY A 187 -15.04 -8.79 -6.63
C GLY A 187 -13.95 -8.46 -7.64
N ILE A 188 -13.17 -7.42 -7.41
CA ILE A 188 -12.06 -6.99 -8.27
C ILE A 188 -10.74 -7.50 -7.66
N PRO A 189 -9.99 -8.39 -8.36
CA PRO A 189 -8.69 -8.84 -7.90
C PRO A 189 -7.73 -7.67 -7.69
N SER A 190 -7.18 -7.57 -6.48
CA SER A 190 -6.37 -6.44 -6.05
C SER A 190 -5.33 -6.85 -5.03
N PHE A 191 -4.26 -6.08 -4.95
CA PHE A 191 -3.26 -6.19 -3.89
C PHE A 191 -2.62 -4.83 -3.63
N THR A 192 -2.04 -4.68 -2.45
CA THR A 192 -1.19 -3.54 -2.09
C THR A 192 0.27 -3.97 -2.15
N ALA A 193 1.11 -3.14 -2.73
CA ALA A 193 2.55 -3.33 -2.80
C ALA A 193 3.28 -2.25 -2.02
N GLU A 194 4.18 -2.66 -1.14
CA GLU A 194 4.96 -1.82 -0.25
C GLU A 194 6.44 -1.88 -0.63
N SER A 195 7.06 -0.75 -0.98
CA SER A 195 8.49 -0.67 -1.23
C SER A 195 9.02 0.75 -1.06
N GLY A 196 10.05 0.90 -0.26
CA GLY A 196 10.58 2.17 0.23
C GLY A 196 10.20 2.41 1.68
N GLU A 197 10.89 3.31 2.35
CA GLU A 197 10.75 3.55 3.78
C GLU A 197 10.98 5.01 4.16
N CYS A 198 10.48 5.40 5.33
CA CYS A 198 10.74 6.68 5.98
C CYS A 198 10.46 7.92 5.10
N GLY A 199 9.51 7.84 4.18
CA GLY A 199 9.22 8.91 3.24
C GLY A 199 10.41 9.29 2.33
N ILE A 200 11.38 8.38 2.15
CA ILE A 200 12.59 8.64 1.35
C ILE A 200 12.30 8.29 -0.11
N LEU A 201 12.64 9.21 -1.01
CA LEU A 201 12.61 8.93 -2.46
C LEU A 201 13.86 8.14 -2.87
N ALA A 202 13.90 6.86 -2.50
CA ALA A 202 14.99 5.97 -2.85
C ALA A 202 14.79 5.34 -4.23
N ARG A 203 15.77 5.44 -5.11
CA ARG A 203 15.66 4.97 -6.51
C ARG A 203 15.46 3.47 -6.61
N ASP A 204 16.13 2.69 -5.78
CA ASP A 204 15.99 1.23 -5.73
C ASP A 204 14.57 0.78 -5.34
N ALA A 205 13.90 1.51 -4.44
CA ALA A 205 12.51 1.27 -4.08
C ALA A 205 11.57 1.57 -5.26
N VAL A 206 11.78 2.68 -5.96
CA VAL A 206 11.06 3.01 -7.21
C VAL A 206 11.27 1.93 -8.26
N ASP A 207 12.50 1.46 -8.44
CA ASP A 207 12.83 0.44 -9.44
C ASP A 207 12.22 -0.92 -9.10
N ARG A 208 12.10 -1.29 -7.79
CA ARG A 208 11.36 -2.48 -7.36
C ARG A 208 9.90 -2.41 -7.79
N HIS A 209 9.22 -1.30 -7.51
CA HIS A 209 7.84 -1.08 -7.97
C HIS A 209 7.72 -1.17 -9.49
N LEU A 210 8.56 -0.48 -10.25
CA LEU A 210 8.51 -0.48 -11.72
C LEU A 210 8.74 -1.87 -12.30
N ARG A 211 9.67 -2.64 -11.74
CA ARG A 211 9.91 -4.03 -12.15
C ARG A 211 8.67 -4.88 -11.93
N GLY A 212 8.05 -4.78 -10.75
CA GLY A 212 6.82 -5.49 -10.43
C GLY A 212 5.66 -5.11 -11.34
N LEU A 213 5.42 -3.81 -11.52
CA LEU A 213 4.37 -3.29 -12.40
C LEU A 213 4.53 -3.77 -13.85
N ARG A 214 5.73 -3.66 -14.42
CA ARG A 214 6.01 -4.16 -15.78
C ARG A 214 5.75 -5.66 -15.90
N ASN A 215 6.05 -6.41 -14.85
CA ASN A 215 5.84 -7.86 -14.85
C ASN A 215 4.36 -8.23 -14.76
N VAL A 216 3.59 -7.52 -13.93
CA VAL A 216 2.12 -7.68 -13.88
C VAL A 216 1.49 -7.29 -15.22
N LEU A 217 1.92 -6.20 -15.86
CA LEU A 217 1.43 -5.82 -17.19
C LEU A 217 1.67 -6.91 -18.24
N ARG A 218 2.83 -7.61 -18.19
CA ARG A 218 3.10 -8.77 -19.05
C ARG A 218 2.25 -9.98 -18.67
N ARG A 219 2.08 -10.26 -17.37
CA ARG A 219 1.23 -11.36 -16.89
C ARG A 219 -0.22 -11.21 -17.35
N LEU A 220 -0.73 -9.98 -17.36
CA LEU A 220 -2.05 -9.62 -17.84
C LEU A 220 -2.12 -9.45 -19.38
N ARG A 221 -1.00 -9.64 -20.11
CA ARG A 221 -0.89 -9.42 -21.55
C ARG A 221 -1.23 -7.98 -21.99
N LEU A 222 -1.11 -7.03 -21.07
CA LEU A 222 -1.22 -5.61 -21.38
C LEU A 222 0.03 -5.09 -22.10
N LEU A 223 1.22 -5.65 -21.81
CA LEU A 223 2.45 -5.41 -22.53
C LEU A 223 2.98 -6.69 -23.18
N PRO A 224 3.71 -6.57 -24.31
CA PRO A 224 4.33 -7.71 -24.96
C PRO A 224 5.46 -8.33 -24.12
N GLY A 225 5.77 -9.59 -24.42
CA GLY A 225 6.80 -10.38 -23.74
C GLY A 225 6.24 -11.26 -22.63
N ALA A 226 7.05 -12.22 -22.21
CA ALA A 226 6.70 -13.12 -21.11
C ALA A 226 6.93 -12.43 -19.75
N ALA A 227 6.05 -12.74 -18.80
CA ALA A 227 6.31 -12.41 -17.40
C ALA A 227 7.51 -13.23 -16.89
N VAL A 228 8.38 -12.57 -16.12
CA VAL A 228 9.55 -13.19 -15.50
C VAL A 228 9.10 -13.90 -14.23
N ALA A 229 9.57 -15.12 -14.00
CA ALA A 229 9.41 -15.78 -12.72
C ALA A 229 10.41 -15.17 -11.71
N PHE A 230 9.92 -14.78 -10.55
CA PHE A 230 10.73 -14.38 -9.41
C PHE A 230 10.93 -15.56 -8.46
N GLU A 231 11.91 -15.43 -7.56
CA GLU A 231 12.01 -16.36 -6.43
C GLU A 231 10.71 -16.35 -5.63
N PRO A 232 10.24 -17.52 -5.16
CA PRO A 232 9.03 -17.58 -4.36
C PRO A 232 9.14 -16.69 -3.12
N PRO A 233 8.13 -15.87 -2.81
CA PRO A 233 8.14 -15.05 -1.60
C PRO A 233 7.98 -15.92 -0.35
N VAL A 234 8.40 -15.40 0.79
CA VAL A 234 7.98 -15.92 2.09
C VAL A 234 6.51 -15.57 2.28
N GLU A 235 5.65 -16.59 2.38
CA GLU A 235 4.22 -16.39 2.57
C GLU A 235 3.87 -16.28 4.07
N HIS A 236 2.97 -15.35 4.38
CA HIS A 236 2.49 -15.07 5.73
C HIS A 236 0.97 -15.10 5.78
N ASP A 237 0.41 -15.53 6.92
CA ASP A 237 -1.04 -15.53 7.18
C ASP A 237 -1.38 -14.53 8.29
N GLY A 238 -1.58 -13.28 7.88
CA GLY A 238 -1.99 -12.17 8.72
C GLY A 238 -0.87 -11.54 9.55
N TRP A 239 -1.28 -10.65 10.44
CA TRP A 239 -0.44 -9.75 11.20
C TRP A 239 -0.61 -9.89 12.70
N ILE A 240 0.44 -9.61 13.46
CA ILE A 240 0.39 -9.22 14.86
C ILE A 240 0.83 -7.77 14.95
N TRP A 241 -0.11 -6.89 15.30
CA TRP A 241 0.16 -5.46 15.46
C TRP A 241 0.64 -5.19 16.88
N MET A 242 1.93 -4.84 17.00
CA MET A 242 2.55 -4.56 18.28
C MET A 242 2.36 -3.10 18.64
N ARG A 243 1.70 -2.85 19.75
CA ARG A 243 1.45 -1.51 20.29
C ARG A 243 2.06 -1.37 21.68
N THR A 244 2.38 -0.14 22.07
CA THR A 244 2.83 0.14 23.45
C THR A 244 1.66 0.58 24.31
N ALA A 245 1.65 0.16 25.56
CA ALA A 245 0.70 0.70 26.56
C ALA A 245 1.10 2.12 27.01
N ASP A 246 2.39 2.44 27.02
CA ASP A 246 2.95 3.65 27.57
C ASP A 246 3.44 4.61 26.47
N ALA A 247 3.27 5.91 26.68
CA ALA A 247 3.95 6.93 25.90
C ALA A 247 5.43 7.01 26.32
N GLY A 248 6.33 7.23 25.36
CA GLY A 248 7.75 7.32 25.71
C GLY A 248 8.69 7.34 24.51
N TRP A 249 9.93 6.91 24.77
CA TRP A 249 10.99 6.76 23.81
C TRP A 249 11.08 5.31 23.35
N TRP A 250 10.66 5.06 22.13
CA TRP A 250 10.78 3.76 21.46
C TRP A 250 12.20 3.56 20.91
N GLN A 251 12.77 2.40 21.17
CA GLN A 251 14.04 1.95 20.60
C GLN A 251 13.90 0.51 20.12
N PRO A 252 13.82 0.29 18.78
CA PRO A 252 13.79 -1.05 18.22
C PRO A 252 15.12 -1.78 18.46
N ALA A 253 15.05 -3.09 18.70
CA ALA A 253 16.18 -3.99 18.88
C ALA A 253 16.37 -4.95 17.70
N VAL A 254 15.47 -4.90 16.72
CA VAL A 254 15.48 -5.73 15.52
C VAL A 254 15.34 -4.84 14.28
N ALA A 255 15.79 -5.33 13.14
CA ALA A 255 15.55 -4.69 11.84
C ALA A 255 14.32 -5.32 11.16
N THR A 256 13.73 -4.62 10.19
CA THR A 256 12.73 -5.17 9.27
C THR A 256 13.32 -6.36 8.50
N GLY A 257 12.49 -7.33 8.15
CA GLY A 257 12.93 -8.56 7.46
C GLY A 257 13.61 -9.60 8.37
N THR A 258 13.88 -9.32 9.65
CA THR A 258 14.53 -10.24 10.57
C THR A 258 13.55 -11.32 11.04
N LEU A 259 13.89 -12.61 10.88
CA LEU A 259 13.12 -13.68 11.49
C LEU A 259 13.33 -13.66 13.01
N VAL A 260 12.24 -13.57 13.78
CA VAL A 260 12.25 -13.62 15.26
C VAL A 260 11.48 -14.81 15.76
N ALA A 261 11.91 -15.35 16.92
CA ALA A 261 11.22 -16.38 17.66
C ALA A 261 10.29 -15.77 18.73
N GLU A 262 9.36 -16.56 19.23
CA GLU A 262 8.56 -16.18 20.41
C GLU A 262 9.49 -15.87 21.61
N GLY A 263 9.23 -14.73 22.28
CA GLY A 263 10.02 -14.25 23.41
C GLY A 263 11.22 -13.37 23.03
N ASP A 264 11.62 -13.31 21.77
CA ASP A 264 12.73 -12.45 21.34
C ASP A 264 12.43 -10.97 21.62
N LEU A 265 13.48 -10.22 21.99
CA LEU A 265 13.37 -8.78 22.24
C LEU A 265 13.19 -8.03 20.94
N LEU A 266 12.04 -7.38 20.77
CA LEU A 266 11.74 -6.52 19.62
C LEU A 266 12.20 -5.08 19.83
N GLY A 267 12.23 -4.63 21.07
CA GLY A 267 12.66 -3.27 21.43
C GLY A 267 12.27 -2.90 22.87
N THR A 268 12.45 -1.63 23.18
CA THR A 268 12.11 -1.08 24.50
C THR A 268 11.40 0.27 24.36
N VAL A 269 10.48 0.55 25.29
CA VAL A 269 9.87 1.87 25.46
C VAL A 269 10.30 2.42 26.82
N SER A 270 10.97 3.57 26.82
CA SER A 270 11.50 4.19 28.04
C SER A 270 10.75 5.50 28.35
N PRO A 271 10.53 5.84 29.64
CA PRO A 271 10.08 7.18 30.00
C PRO A 271 11.06 8.26 29.53
N ILE A 272 10.55 9.43 29.13
CA ILE A 272 11.36 10.53 28.56
C ILE A 272 12.40 11.06 29.56
N VAL A 273 12.07 11.10 30.84
CA VAL A 273 12.96 11.64 31.90
C VAL A 273 13.71 10.56 32.69
N GLY A 274 13.87 9.38 32.12
CA GLY A 274 14.53 8.26 32.75
C GLY A 274 13.57 7.37 33.55
N GLY A 275 14.06 6.19 33.90
CA GLY A 275 13.27 5.12 34.52
C GLY A 275 13.57 3.76 33.88
N ALA A 276 12.98 2.70 34.40
CA ALA A 276 13.17 1.38 33.84
C ALA A 276 12.41 1.27 32.48
N PRO A 277 13.07 0.81 31.42
CA PRO A 277 12.41 0.59 30.14
C PRO A 277 11.44 -0.60 30.20
N THR A 278 10.30 -0.45 29.57
CA THR A 278 9.38 -1.57 29.28
C THR A 278 9.91 -2.35 28.08
N ARG A 279 10.09 -3.65 28.26
CA ARG A 279 10.52 -4.55 27.17
C ARG A 279 9.34 -4.93 26.29
N VAL A 280 9.53 -4.89 25.00
CA VAL A 280 8.58 -5.38 24.00
C VAL A 280 9.16 -6.65 23.40
N THR A 281 8.49 -7.78 23.57
CA THR A 281 8.95 -9.10 23.08
C THR A 281 7.96 -9.67 22.08
N ALA A 282 8.46 -10.52 21.19
CA ALA A 282 7.64 -11.19 20.19
C ALA A 282 6.65 -12.18 20.88
N PRO A 283 5.34 -12.06 20.63
CA PRO A 283 4.33 -12.96 21.20
C PRO A 283 4.27 -14.31 20.46
N ALA A 284 4.88 -14.40 19.30
CA ALA A 284 5.01 -15.59 18.46
C ALA A 284 6.18 -15.39 17.47
N ALA A 285 6.60 -16.47 16.84
CA ALA A 285 7.57 -16.38 15.74
C ALA A 285 6.98 -15.58 14.56
N GLY A 286 7.82 -14.79 13.88
CA GLY A 286 7.39 -13.98 12.74
C GLY A 286 8.49 -13.12 12.15
N VAL A 287 8.11 -12.26 11.20
CA VAL A 287 9.01 -11.30 10.54
C VAL A 287 8.43 -9.90 10.69
N PRO A 288 9.11 -8.95 11.36
CA PRO A 288 8.71 -7.54 11.33
C PRO A 288 8.84 -7.01 9.90
N LEU A 289 7.74 -6.74 9.22
CA LEU A 289 7.75 -6.18 7.86
C LEU A 289 7.72 -4.65 7.87
N PHE A 290 7.25 -4.04 8.96
CA PHE A 290 7.47 -2.63 9.20
C PHE A 290 7.76 -2.38 10.69
N ILE A 291 8.51 -1.31 10.98
CA ILE A 291 8.87 -0.86 12.32
C ILE A 291 8.74 0.67 12.36
N THR A 292 8.09 1.20 13.40
CA THR A 292 8.11 2.64 13.65
C THR A 292 9.55 3.10 13.88
N SER A 293 10.09 3.93 13.01
CA SER A 293 11.45 4.45 13.04
C SER A 293 11.59 5.69 13.96
N SER A 294 10.47 6.37 14.23
CA SER A 294 10.43 7.51 15.16
C SER A 294 10.57 7.01 16.59
N PRO A 295 11.45 7.64 17.42
CA PRO A 295 11.53 7.31 18.83
C PRO A 295 10.33 7.80 19.63
N ALA A 296 9.55 8.75 19.12
CA ALA A 296 8.40 9.31 19.81
C ALA A 296 7.17 8.39 19.63
N VAL A 297 6.68 7.82 20.71
CA VAL A 297 5.46 7.03 20.71
C VAL A 297 4.49 7.50 21.78
N CYS A 298 3.21 7.52 21.43
CA CYS A 298 2.11 7.79 22.37
C CYS A 298 1.63 6.49 23.00
N ALA A 299 0.83 6.58 24.06
CA ALA A 299 0.09 5.43 24.55
C ALA A 299 -0.80 4.87 23.43
N ASP A 300 -0.91 3.55 23.34
CA ASP A 300 -1.52 2.79 22.25
C ASP A 300 -0.86 3.03 20.86
N GLY A 301 0.34 3.63 20.85
CA GLY A 301 1.10 3.86 19.62
C GLY A 301 1.58 2.57 18.98
N LEU A 302 1.53 2.50 17.65
CA LEU A 302 2.00 1.37 16.88
C LEU A 302 3.53 1.34 16.87
N LEU A 303 4.13 0.20 17.18
CA LEU A 303 5.57 -0.01 17.23
C LEU A 303 6.07 -0.76 15.99
N LEU A 304 5.40 -1.85 15.63
CA LEU A 304 5.74 -2.66 14.46
C LEU A 304 4.59 -3.59 14.04
N GLY A 305 4.66 -4.09 12.81
CA GLY A 305 3.81 -5.16 12.29
C GLY A 305 4.64 -6.44 12.09
N LEU A 306 4.30 -7.48 12.85
CA LEU A 306 4.90 -8.80 12.77
C LEU A 306 4.05 -9.67 11.86
N ALA A 307 4.57 -10.04 10.69
CA ALA A 307 3.91 -10.98 9.78
C ALA A 307 4.13 -12.41 10.27
N ARG A 308 3.05 -13.18 10.35
CA ARG A 308 3.10 -14.58 10.80
C ARG A 308 3.41 -15.50 9.63
N PRO A 309 4.49 -16.27 9.64
CA PRO A 309 4.75 -17.23 8.58
C PRO A 309 3.61 -18.26 8.51
N VAL A 310 3.26 -18.66 7.29
CA VAL A 310 2.39 -19.83 7.10
C VAL A 310 3.15 -21.02 7.67
N ASN A 311 2.55 -21.71 8.67
CA ASN A 311 3.15 -22.93 9.20
C ASN A 311 3.30 -23.92 8.05
N THR A 312 4.51 -24.07 7.54
CA THR A 312 4.87 -25.21 6.69
C THR A 312 4.89 -26.41 7.61
N ILE A 313 3.80 -27.19 7.61
CA ILE A 313 3.72 -28.51 8.28
C ILE A 313 4.71 -29.45 7.60
#